data_f2169f6d7ae69689eed70b6e127cdd38
#
_entry.id   f2169f6d7ae69689eed70b6e127cdd38
#
_cell.length_a   1.000
_cell.length_b   1.000
_cell.length_c   1.000
_cell.angle_alpha   90.00
_cell.angle_beta   90.00
_cell.angle_gamma   90.00
#
_symmetry.space_group_name_H-M   'P 1'
#
loop_
_entity.id
_entity.type
_entity.pdbx_description
1 polymer ?
#
loop_
_entity_poly.entity_id
_entity_poly.type
_entity_poly.pdbx_seq_one_letter_code
_entity_poly.pdbx_strand_id
1 'polypeptide(L)'
;MLVCMPAVTLAELPGRPCPIAAALELVGERWALLIVRELALGNSRFEDIVRGTGAPRDRVAARLKALDDAGVIQRFRYQAAPPRFDYQLTESGRALLPVLDALLAWGLDHAVAHHDPDRHRYNWATAK
;
A
#
# COMPACT_ATOMS: atom_id res chain seq x y z
N MET A 1 22.53 -1.72 -10.10
CA MET A 1 22.00 -2.23 -9.85
C MET A 1 21.22 -2.86 -9.87
N LEU A 2 21.17 -3.37 -9.85
CA LEU A 2 20.30 -3.97 -9.92
C LEU A 2 19.53 -4.31 -9.05
N VAL A 3 18.70 -3.92 -8.95
CA VAL A 3 17.88 -4.30 -7.87
C VAL A 3 17.06 -5.46 -8.24
N CYS A 4 17.26 -6.53 -7.58
CA CYS A 4 16.43 -7.64 -7.76
C CYS A 4 15.17 -7.44 -6.98
N MET A 5 14.17 -6.90 -7.63
CA MET A 5 12.86 -6.92 -7.05
C MET A 5 12.26 -8.28 -7.24
N PRO A 6 11.69 -8.90 -6.19
CA PRO A 6 10.95 -10.14 -6.38
C PRO A 6 9.82 -9.87 -7.35
N ALA A 7 9.87 -10.53 -8.47
CA ALA A 7 8.85 -10.40 -9.48
C ALA A 7 8.04 -11.69 -9.53
N VAL A 8 6.78 -11.55 -9.90
CA VAL A 8 5.90 -12.71 -10.06
C VAL A 8 6.14 -13.32 -11.43
N THR A 9 6.37 -14.62 -11.47
CA THR A 9 6.49 -15.35 -12.73
C THR A 9 5.10 -15.76 -13.19
N LEU A 10 4.68 -15.30 -14.36
CA LEU A 10 3.32 -15.54 -14.82
C LEU A 10 2.98 -17.03 -14.93
N ALA A 11 3.95 -17.85 -15.33
CA ALA A 11 3.70 -19.28 -15.48
C ALA A 11 3.34 -19.96 -14.16
N GLU A 12 3.67 -19.34 -13.03
CA GLU A 12 3.39 -19.91 -11.70
C GLU A 12 2.04 -19.49 -11.14
N LEU A 13 1.34 -18.60 -11.83
CA LEU A 13 0.05 -18.11 -11.33
C LEU A 13 -1.07 -19.07 -11.71
N PRO A 14 -2.06 -19.22 -10.84
CA PRO A 14 -3.23 -20.05 -11.17
C PRO A 14 -4.13 -19.37 -12.18
N GLY A 15 -4.94 -20.17 -12.85
CA GLY A 15 -5.96 -19.67 -13.76
C GLY A 15 -5.38 -19.03 -15.00
N ARG A 16 -5.82 -17.80 -15.29
CA ARG A 16 -5.34 -17.05 -16.46
C ARG A 16 -4.28 -16.05 -16.02
N PRO A 17 -3.01 -16.36 -16.21
CA PRO A 17 -1.94 -15.47 -15.77
C PRO A 17 -1.88 -14.20 -16.62
N CYS A 18 -1.72 -13.06 -15.97
CA CYS A 18 -1.60 -11.78 -16.64
C CYS A 18 -0.99 -10.77 -15.66
N PRO A 19 -0.56 -9.59 -16.14
CA PRO A 19 -0.01 -8.57 -15.24
C PRO A 19 -0.95 -8.12 -14.13
N ILE A 20 -2.27 -8.16 -14.35
CA ILE A 20 -3.23 -7.84 -13.28
C ILE A 20 -3.13 -8.87 -12.16
N ALA A 21 -3.12 -10.16 -12.54
CA ALA A 21 -2.98 -11.23 -11.55
C ALA A 21 -1.66 -11.12 -10.81
N ALA A 22 -0.58 -10.79 -11.51
CA ALA A 22 0.73 -10.61 -10.89
C ALA A 22 0.72 -9.45 -9.90
N ALA A 23 0.11 -8.33 -10.27
CA ALA A 23 0.01 -7.18 -9.37
C ALA A 23 -0.75 -7.54 -8.10
N LEU A 24 -1.84 -8.27 -8.23
CA LEU A 24 -2.66 -8.65 -7.08
C LEU A 24 -1.93 -9.62 -6.15
N GLU A 25 -0.95 -10.39 -6.65
CA GLU A 25 -0.12 -11.21 -5.77
C GLU A 25 0.68 -10.35 -4.81
N LEU A 26 1.09 -9.16 -5.23
CA LEU A 26 1.92 -8.27 -4.42
C LEU A 26 1.09 -7.29 -3.57
N VAL A 27 -0.02 -6.79 -4.11
CA VAL A 27 -0.78 -5.73 -3.45
C VAL A 27 -2.28 -6.01 -3.35
N GLY A 28 -2.70 -7.24 -3.59
CA GLY A 28 -4.13 -7.57 -3.60
C GLY A 28 -4.73 -7.85 -2.23
N GLU A 29 -3.92 -8.01 -1.22
CA GLU A 29 -4.44 -8.23 0.12
C GLU A 29 -5.10 -6.94 0.63
N ARG A 30 -6.14 -7.09 1.43
CA ARG A 30 -7.02 -5.99 1.85
C ARG A 30 -6.29 -4.74 2.35
N TRP A 31 -5.25 -4.92 3.15
CA TRP A 31 -4.61 -3.79 3.83
C TRP A 31 -3.43 -3.21 3.06
N ALA A 32 -2.96 -3.90 2.00
CA ALA A 32 -1.74 -3.50 1.31
C ALA A 32 -1.84 -2.11 0.69
N LEU A 33 -2.87 -1.85 -0.11
CA LEU A 33 -3.02 -0.54 -0.76
C LEU A 33 -3.37 0.55 0.25
N LEU A 34 -4.03 0.20 1.36
CA LEU A 34 -4.29 1.17 2.42
C LEU A 34 -2.99 1.60 3.11
N ILE A 35 -2.04 0.69 3.26
CA ILE A 35 -0.71 1.03 3.79
C ILE A 35 0.00 1.96 2.80
N VAL A 36 -0.03 1.65 1.51
CA VAL A 36 0.57 2.52 0.48
C VAL A 36 -0.04 3.92 0.57
N ARG A 37 -1.35 4.02 0.76
CA ARG A 37 -2.03 5.30 0.94
C ARG A 37 -1.46 6.06 2.14
N GLU A 38 -1.29 5.39 3.28
CA GLU A 38 -0.76 6.06 4.47
C GLU A 38 0.64 6.58 4.26
N LEU A 39 1.49 5.80 3.59
CA LEU A 39 2.84 6.26 3.29
C LEU A 39 2.83 7.44 2.32
N ALA A 40 1.93 7.44 1.36
CA ALA A 40 1.78 8.57 0.44
C ALA A 40 1.31 9.83 1.15
N LEU A 41 0.52 9.68 2.21
CA LEU A 41 0.08 10.81 3.03
C LEU A 41 1.15 11.32 4.00
N GLY A 42 2.28 10.62 4.10
CA GLY A 42 3.36 11.01 4.99
C GLY A 42 3.39 10.30 6.33
N ASN A 43 2.47 9.36 6.55
CA ASN A 43 2.42 8.59 7.79
C ASN A 43 3.35 7.40 7.65
N SER A 44 4.58 7.54 8.13
CA SER A 44 5.65 6.60 7.85
C SER A 44 5.99 5.67 9.02
N ARG A 45 5.40 5.89 10.19
CA ARG A 45 5.71 5.10 11.37
C ARG A 45 4.62 4.07 11.65
N PHE A 46 5.01 2.97 12.27
CA PHE A 46 4.13 1.83 12.48
C PHE A 46 2.80 2.23 13.14
N GLU A 47 2.87 3.02 14.23
CA GLU A 47 1.66 3.40 14.95
C GLU A 47 0.73 4.28 14.11
N ASP A 48 1.31 5.16 13.30
CA ASP A 48 0.51 6.02 12.42
C ASP A 48 -0.16 5.18 11.32
N ILE A 49 0.54 4.18 10.82
CA ILE A 49 -0.01 3.29 9.80
C ILE A 49 -1.15 2.45 10.39
N VAL A 50 -0.97 1.92 11.60
CA VAL A 50 -2.04 1.18 12.29
C VAL A 50 -3.26 2.08 12.44
N ARG A 51 -3.05 3.30 12.93
CA ARG A 51 -4.15 4.23 13.17
C ARG A 51 -4.86 4.63 11.88
N GLY A 52 -4.09 4.89 10.83
CA GLY A 52 -4.65 5.36 9.56
C GLY A 52 -5.37 4.25 8.78
N THR A 53 -4.92 3.01 8.89
CA THR A 53 -5.56 1.90 8.18
C THR A 53 -6.72 1.30 8.97
N GLY A 54 -6.65 1.35 10.30
CA GLY A 54 -7.60 0.63 11.14
C GLY A 54 -7.37 -0.88 11.16
N ALA A 55 -6.26 -1.34 10.58
CA ALA A 55 -5.95 -2.76 10.52
C ALA A 55 -5.45 -3.27 11.86
N PRO A 56 -5.65 -4.56 12.16
CA PRO A 56 -5.00 -5.17 13.32
C PRO A 56 -3.48 -5.04 13.23
N ARG A 57 -2.83 -4.86 14.36
CA ARG A 57 -1.38 -4.60 14.40
C ARG A 57 -0.57 -5.71 13.75
N ASP A 58 -0.96 -6.97 13.99
CA ASP A 58 -0.25 -8.11 13.40
C ASP A 58 -0.40 -8.15 11.88
N ARG A 59 -1.54 -7.68 11.35
CA ARG A 59 -1.75 -7.61 9.90
C ARG A 59 -0.90 -6.51 9.29
N VAL A 60 -0.80 -5.36 9.96
CA VAL A 60 0.07 -4.28 9.50
C VAL A 60 1.51 -4.77 9.45
N ALA A 61 1.98 -5.43 10.51
CA ALA A 61 3.35 -5.95 10.55
C ALA A 61 3.60 -6.93 9.41
N ALA A 62 2.67 -7.86 9.18
CA ALA A 62 2.80 -8.86 8.12
C ALA A 62 2.81 -8.21 6.73
N ARG A 63 1.94 -7.22 6.52
CA ARG A 63 1.87 -6.55 5.22
C ARG A 63 3.08 -5.68 4.97
N LEU A 64 3.58 -4.99 5.99
CA LEU A 64 4.80 -4.19 5.84
C LEU A 64 5.97 -5.08 5.44
N LYS A 65 6.11 -6.25 6.07
CA LYS A 65 7.16 -7.17 5.71
C LYS A 65 7.00 -7.65 4.25
N ALA A 66 5.79 -8.03 3.86
CA ALA A 66 5.53 -8.51 2.51
C ALA A 66 5.80 -7.42 1.46
N LEU A 67 5.38 -6.18 1.74
CA LEU A 67 5.60 -5.06 0.82
C LEU A 67 7.09 -4.70 0.73
N ASP A 68 7.80 -4.79 1.84
CA ASP A 68 9.25 -4.57 1.86
C ASP A 68 9.97 -5.65 1.03
N ASP A 69 9.60 -6.91 1.24
CA ASP A 69 10.16 -8.03 0.49
C ASP A 69 9.88 -7.90 -1.00
N ALA A 70 8.73 -7.36 -1.37
CA ALA A 70 8.34 -7.15 -2.76
C ALA A 70 8.96 -5.90 -3.39
N GLY A 71 9.68 -5.10 -2.62
CA GLY A 71 10.31 -3.90 -3.13
C GLY A 71 9.35 -2.73 -3.34
N VAL A 72 8.15 -2.81 -2.80
CA VAL A 72 7.15 -1.74 -2.91
C VAL A 72 7.43 -0.63 -1.90
N ILE A 73 7.92 -1.01 -0.73
CA ILE A 73 8.31 -0.08 0.32
C ILE A 73 9.71 -0.41 0.78
N GLN A 74 10.29 0.51 1.54
CA GLN A 74 11.62 0.36 2.10
C GLN A 74 11.56 0.86 3.54
N ARG A 75 12.20 0.13 4.46
CA ARG A 75 12.25 0.57 5.86
C ARG A 75 13.64 1.11 6.19
N PHE A 76 13.64 2.11 7.04
CA PHE A 76 14.87 2.73 7.53
C PHE A 76 14.84 2.72 9.05
N ARG A 77 15.93 2.27 9.66
CA ARG A 77 16.02 2.30 11.10
C ARG A 77 16.35 3.73 11.53
N TYR A 78 15.51 4.34 12.38
CA TYR A 78 15.79 5.66 12.91
C TYR A 78 16.20 5.63 14.38
N GLN A 79 16.09 4.46 15.04
CA GLN A 79 16.49 4.27 16.42
C GLN A 79 17.01 2.85 16.57
N ALA A 80 18.16 2.70 17.24
CA ALA A 80 18.82 1.40 17.34
C ALA A 80 18.32 0.55 18.50
N ALA A 81 17.99 1.18 19.64
CA ALA A 81 17.63 0.43 20.85
C ALA A 81 16.52 1.16 21.63
N PRO A 82 15.28 0.64 21.65
CA PRO A 82 14.84 -0.51 20.85
C PRO A 82 14.77 -0.17 19.36
N PRO A 83 14.86 -1.15 18.47
CA PRO A 83 14.82 -0.86 17.03
C PRO A 83 13.48 -0.26 16.63
N ARG A 84 13.54 0.87 15.91
CA ARG A 84 12.37 1.53 15.38
C ARG A 84 12.63 1.91 13.93
N PHE A 85 11.59 1.81 13.12
CA PHE A 85 11.71 1.94 11.68
C PHE A 85 10.76 2.98 11.13
N ASP A 86 11.21 3.60 10.06
CA ASP A 86 10.44 4.52 9.24
C ASP A 86 10.23 3.83 7.89
N TYR A 87 9.04 3.91 7.34
CA TYR A 87 8.69 3.20 6.10
C TYR A 87 8.42 4.22 5.00
N GLN A 88 8.95 3.97 3.82
CA GLN A 88 8.78 4.88 2.69
C GLN A 88 8.50 4.09 1.42
N LEU A 89 7.79 4.72 0.49
CA LEU A 89 7.52 4.13 -0.81
C LEU A 89 8.80 4.14 -1.64
N THR A 90 9.03 3.04 -2.35
CA THR A 90 10.06 2.97 -3.37
C THR A 90 9.51 3.56 -4.66
N GLU A 91 10.32 3.54 -5.74
CA GLU A 91 9.83 3.94 -7.04
C GLU A 91 8.61 3.12 -7.47
N SER A 92 8.66 1.79 -7.28
CA SER A 92 7.51 0.96 -7.64
C SER A 92 6.30 1.23 -6.75
N GLY A 93 6.55 1.57 -5.47
CA GLY A 93 5.46 1.96 -4.57
C GLY A 93 4.80 3.25 -5.01
N ARG A 94 5.59 4.25 -5.40
CA ARG A 94 5.04 5.50 -5.92
C ARG A 94 4.29 5.28 -7.24
N ALA A 95 4.69 4.30 -8.01
CA ALA A 95 3.98 3.96 -9.25
C ALA A 95 2.57 3.42 -8.99
N LEU A 96 2.24 3.07 -7.75
CA LEU A 96 0.89 2.66 -7.37
C LEU A 96 -0.04 3.86 -7.12
N LEU A 97 0.48 5.09 -7.07
CA LEU A 97 -0.38 6.24 -6.81
C LEU A 97 -1.48 6.41 -7.85
N PRO A 98 -1.21 6.24 -9.16
CA PRO A 98 -2.30 6.26 -10.15
C PRO A 98 -3.34 5.17 -9.93
N VAL A 99 -2.96 4.03 -9.37
CA VAL A 99 -3.91 2.96 -9.01
C VAL A 99 -4.83 3.45 -7.90
N LEU A 100 -4.27 4.11 -6.89
CA LEU A 100 -5.08 4.68 -5.81
C LEU A 100 -6.01 5.77 -6.32
N ASP A 101 -5.55 6.59 -7.27
CA ASP A 101 -6.42 7.59 -7.89
C ASP A 101 -7.62 6.92 -8.59
N ALA A 102 -7.36 5.84 -9.32
CA ALA A 102 -8.43 5.12 -10.00
C ALA A 102 -9.40 4.48 -9.00
N LEU A 103 -8.87 3.92 -7.91
CA LEU A 103 -9.71 3.35 -6.86
C LEU A 103 -10.55 4.42 -6.17
N LEU A 104 -9.98 5.59 -5.95
CA LEU A 104 -10.71 6.72 -5.37
C LEU A 104 -11.92 7.07 -6.25
N ALA A 105 -11.70 7.21 -7.55
CA ALA A 105 -12.77 7.56 -8.48
C ALA A 105 -13.86 6.48 -8.50
N TRP A 106 -13.45 5.24 -8.58
CA TRP A 106 -14.41 4.12 -8.59
C TRP A 106 -15.19 4.07 -7.27
N GLY A 107 -14.48 4.27 -6.16
CA GLY A 107 -15.11 4.25 -4.83
C GLY A 107 -16.13 5.35 -4.65
N LEU A 108 -15.82 6.56 -5.12
CA LEU A 108 -16.75 7.67 -5.05
C LEU A 108 -18.02 7.38 -5.86
N ASP A 109 -17.88 6.78 -7.03
CA ASP A 109 -19.03 6.55 -7.91
C ASP A 109 -19.84 5.32 -7.54
N HIS A 110 -19.21 4.29 -6.98
CA HIS A 110 -19.84 2.99 -6.87
C HIS A 110 -19.85 2.37 -5.47
N ALA A 111 -19.03 2.86 -4.54
CA ALA A 111 -18.91 2.25 -3.23
C ALA A 111 -19.43 3.13 -2.10
N VAL A 112 -19.28 4.44 -2.22
CA VAL A 112 -19.72 5.37 -1.18
C VAL A 112 -21.14 5.83 -1.48
N ALA A 113 -22.01 5.85 -0.48
CA ALA A 113 -23.38 6.35 -0.67
C ALA A 113 -23.33 7.82 -1.13
N HIS A 114 -24.15 8.16 -2.11
CA HIS A 114 -24.14 9.51 -2.68
C HIS A 114 -24.49 10.59 -1.66
N HIS A 115 -25.30 10.24 -0.66
CA HIS A 115 -25.73 11.19 0.37
C HIS A 115 -24.81 11.22 1.59
N ASP A 116 -23.73 10.46 1.57
CA ASP A 116 -22.80 10.42 2.69
C ASP A 116 -22.11 11.78 2.82
N PRO A 117 -22.23 12.46 3.96
CA PRO A 117 -21.62 13.78 4.15
C PRO A 117 -20.10 13.76 4.12
N ASP A 118 -19.48 12.61 4.34
CA ASP A 118 -18.03 12.50 4.38
C ASP A 118 -17.42 11.99 3.08
N ARG A 119 -18.22 11.87 2.00
CA ARG A 119 -17.73 11.22 0.78
C ARG A 119 -16.50 11.90 0.16
N HIS A 120 -16.26 13.18 0.44
CA HIS A 120 -15.08 13.91 -0.05
C HIS A 120 -14.11 14.26 1.05
N ARG A 121 -14.31 13.76 2.26
CA ARG A 121 -13.58 14.21 3.44
C ARG A 121 -12.08 13.90 3.36
N TYR A 122 -11.75 12.71 2.90
CA TYR A 122 -10.37 12.26 2.83
C TYR A 122 -9.96 12.08 1.38
N ASN A 123 -10.01 13.18 0.62
CA ASN A 123 -9.55 13.14 -0.75
C ASN A 123 -8.03 13.12 -0.74
N TRP A 124 -7.47 11.94 -0.84
CA TRP A 124 -6.03 11.75 -0.76
C TRP A 124 -5.27 12.50 -1.87
N ALA A 125 -5.93 12.76 -3.02
CA ALA A 125 -5.29 13.45 -4.13
C ALA A 125 -4.85 14.86 -3.75
N THR A 126 -5.55 15.51 -2.82
CA THR A 126 -5.18 16.85 -2.37
C THR A 126 -4.04 16.84 -1.36
N ALA A 127 -3.74 15.68 -0.78
CA ALA A 127 -2.67 15.54 0.19
C ALA A 127 -1.33 15.22 -0.45
N LYS A 128 -1.33 14.81 -1.72
CA LYS A 128 -0.08 14.54 -2.45
C LYS A 128 0.78 15.82 -2.63
#